data_e1cf838489b2d435e72ff1aafb5a5e75
#
_entry.id   e1cf838489b2d435e72ff1aafb5a5e75
#
_cell.length_a   1.000
_cell.length_b   1.000
_cell.length_c   1.000
_cell.angle_alpha   90.00
_cell.angle_beta   90.00
_cell.angle_gamma   90.00
#
_symmetry.space_group_name_H-M   'P 1'
#
loop_
_entity.id
_entity.type
_entity.pdbx_description
1 polymer ?
#
loop_
_entity_poly.entity_id
_entity_poly.type
_entity_poly.pdbx_seq_one_letter_code
_entity_poly.pdbx_strand_id
1 'polypeptide(L)'
;HNVLEHHSEFQESVSSARETNILTSSSTDDEAYSPYRLICENWDAPIIVTTNVRFFESAFSHKVSATRKMHNVARSVVVFDEVQQFPNAFLNPMLHGLDNLREVFQCQCLFCSATLPSFDRNHNSPFKHVKDFYALQHRLSPIVDITAEMVAPFERVHYHLKPISLTYAELAMRLKQHTSGLCVVNTRKEAAMLYLELLEQ
;
A
#
# COMPACT_ATOMS: atom_id res chain seq x y z
N HIS A 1 19.30 16.28 -6.62
CA HIS A 1 18.53 15.39 -5.75
C HIS A 1 18.31 14.07 -6.47
N ASN A 2 18.75 12.95 -5.85
CA ASN A 2 18.65 11.62 -6.47
C ASN A 2 17.31 10.92 -6.14
N VAL A 3 16.49 11.48 -5.25
CA VAL A 3 15.22 10.93 -4.80
C VAL A 3 14.10 11.95 -5.00
N LEU A 4 13.05 11.53 -5.65
CA LEU A 4 11.82 12.30 -5.84
C LEU A 4 10.70 11.69 -4.99
N GLU A 5 10.10 12.49 -4.10
CA GLU A 5 8.86 12.14 -3.39
C GLU A 5 7.66 12.75 -4.11
N HIS A 6 6.68 11.92 -4.46
CA HIS A 6 5.51 12.35 -5.21
C HIS A 6 4.23 11.70 -4.68
N HIS A 7 3.63 12.31 -3.67
CA HIS A 7 2.34 11.94 -3.10
C HIS A 7 1.48 13.18 -2.80
N SER A 8 0.19 13.00 -2.52
CA SER A 8 -0.77 14.09 -2.38
C SER A 8 -0.44 15.07 -1.24
N GLU A 9 -0.04 14.54 -0.07
CA GLU A 9 0.30 15.36 1.11
C GLU A 9 1.52 16.26 0.87
N PHE A 10 2.51 15.76 0.12
CA PHE A 10 3.70 16.55 -0.20
C PHE A 10 3.39 17.72 -1.14
N GLN A 11 2.46 17.55 -2.08
CA GLN A 11 2.02 18.65 -2.95
C GLN A 11 1.30 19.75 -2.17
N GLU A 12 0.48 19.40 -1.17
CA GLU A 12 -0.19 20.35 -0.29
C GLU A 12 0.79 21.10 0.60
N SER A 13 1.80 20.43 1.14
CA SER A 13 2.83 21.06 1.98
C SER A 13 3.69 22.06 1.22
N VAL A 14 4.00 21.78 -0.03
CA VAL A 14 4.76 22.71 -0.90
C VAL A 14 3.90 23.91 -1.31
N SER A 15 2.59 23.72 -1.56
CA SER A 15 1.67 24.83 -1.85
C SER A 15 1.43 25.71 -0.61
N SER A 16 1.21 25.12 0.57
CA SER A 16 1.01 25.86 1.82
C SER A 16 2.26 26.61 2.29
N ALA A 17 3.45 26.04 2.11
CA ALA A 17 4.72 26.73 2.40
C ALA A 17 4.98 27.92 1.47
N ARG A 18 4.38 27.93 0.26
CA ARG A 18 4.45 29.07 -0.67
C ARG A 18 3.48 30.18 -0.32
N GLU A 19 2.29 29.85 0.17
CA GLU A 19 1.31 30.87 0.61
C GLU A 19 1.81 31.72 1.77
N THR A 20 2.67 31.19 2.64
CA THR A 20 3.28 31.93 3.74
C THR A 20 4.44 32.85 3.33
N ASN A 21 5.03 32.64 2.14
CA ASN A 21 6.14 33.47 1.63
C ASN A 21 5.75 34.51 0.56
N ILE A 22 4.46 34.63 0.19
CA ILE A 22 3.97 35.52 -0.88
C ILE A 22 3.59 36.92 -0.35
N LEU A 23 4.23 37.44 0.68
CA LEU A 23 4.05 38.84 1.08
C LEU A 23 5.16 39.77 0.60
N THR A 24 6.09 39.35 -0.23
CA THR A 24 7.08 40.25 -0.84
C THR A 24 7.43 39.82 -2.27
N SER A 25 7.03 40.70 -3.18
CA SER A 25 7.48 40.88 -4.56
C SER A 25 6.70 40.20 -5.69
N SER A 26 6.03 41.11 -6.41
CA SER A 26 5.51 41.05 -7.77
C SER A 26 6.50 40.49 -8.80
N SER A 27 6.12 39.40 -9.47
CA SER A 27 6.35 39.20 -10.91
C SER A 27 5.61 37.96 -11.40
N THR A 28 4.62 38.20 -12.21
CA THR A 28 3.84 37.27 -13.02
C THR A 28 4.74 36.61 -14.04
N ASP A 29 4.55 35.30 -14.27
CA ASP A 29 5.01 34.43 -15.37
C ASP A 29 6.11 33.41 -15.11
N ASP A 30 6.92 33.50 -14.06
CA ASP A 30 7.98 32.50 -13.81
C ASP A 30 7.54 31.23 -13.04
N GLU A 31 6.31 31.17 -12.54
CA GLU A 31 5.82 30.00 -11.77
C GLU A 31 5.51 28.77 -12.63
N ALA A 32 5.37 28.91 -13.94
CA ALA A 32 5.03 27.82 -14.84
C ALA A 32 6.18 26.82 -15.09
N TYR A 33 7.43 27.19 -14.84
CA TYR A 33 8.62 26.44 -15.21
C TYR A 33 9.55 26.10 -14.03
N SER A 34 9.00 25.70 -12.89
CA SER A 34 9.87 25.14 -11.84
C SER A 34 10.46 23.80 -12.31
N PRO A 35 11.80 23.64 -12.37
CA PRO A 35 12.44 22.37 -12.75
C PRO A 35 11.94 21.19 -11.92
N TYR A 36 11.66 21.41 -10.65
CA TYR A 36 11.09 20.39 -9.76
C TYR A 36 9.71 19.92 -10.21
N ARG A 37 8.85 20.81 -10.66
CA ARG A 37 7.52 20.46 -11.20
C ARG A 37 7.62 19.57 -12.43
N LEU A 38 8.55 19.87 -13.35
CA LEU A 38 8.79 19.05 -14.53
C LEU A 38 9.29 17.65 -14.16
N ILE A 39 10.18 17.55 -13.17
CA ILE A 39 10.65 16.26 -12.64
C ILE A 39 9.48 15.47 -12.05
N CYS A 40 8.59 16.11 -11.27
CA CYS A 40 7.40 15.49 -10.71
C CYS A 40 6.40 15.06 -11.79
N GLU A 41 6.21 15.87 -12.83
CA GLU A 41 5.28 15.58 -13.92
C GLU A 41 5.73 14.41 -14.79
N ASN A 42 7.03 14.20 -14.93
CA ASN A 42 7.59 13.16 -15.79
C ASN A 42 8.18 11.97 -15.00
N TRP A 43 8.37 12.08 -13.70
CA TRP A 43 9.13 11.12 -12.91
C TRP A 43 10.57 10.94 -13.42
N ASP A 44 11.19 12.04 -13.79
CA ASP A 44 12.57 12.07 -14.30
C ASP A 44 13.57 12.16 -13.15
N ALA A 45 13.67 11.08 -12.38
CA ALA A 45 14.61 10.93 -11.26
C ALA A 45 15.04 9.47 -11.12
N PRO A 46 16.28 9.20 -10.66
CA PRO A 46 16.79 7.84 -10.48
C PRO A 46 15.99 7.03 -9.46
N ILE A 47 15.46 7.65 -8.42
CA ILE A 47 14.64 7.02 -7.39
C ILE A 47 13.37 7.85 -7.22
N ILE A 48 12.22 7.17 -7.27
CA ILE A 48 10.90 7.78 -7.13
C ILE A 48 10.18 7.07 -6.00
N VAL A 49 9.71 7.83 -5.02
CA VAL A 49 8.87 7.35 -3.93
C VAL A 49 7.47 7.92 -4.12
N THR A 50 6.49 7.04 -4.26
CA THR A 50 5.09 7.42 -4.49
C THR A 50 4.14 6.44 -3.83
N THR A 51 2.85 6.76 -3.78
CA THR A 51 1.83 5.85 -3.27
C THR A 51 1.36 4.87 -4.36
N ASN A 52 0.90 3.68 -3.95
CA ASN A 52 0.29 2.70 -4.86
C ASN A 52 -0.85 3.33 -5.67
N VAL A 53 -1.69 4.13 -5.03
CA VAL A 53 -2.80 4.84 -5.70
C VAL A 53 -2.27 5.73 -6.81
N ARG A 54 -1.29 6.58 -6.51
CA ARG A 54 -0.74 7.52 -7.49
C ARG A 54 -0.05 6.83 -8.65
N PHE A 55 0.62 5.71 -8.38
CA PHE A 55 1.25 4.88 -9.41
C PHE A 55 0.21 4.33 -10.38
N PHE A 56 -0.82 3.64 -9.86
CA PHE A 56 -1.84 3.03 -10.71
C PHE A 56 -2.75 4.06 -11.40
N GLU A 57 -3.07 5.18 -10.75
CA GLU A 57 -3.74 6.31 -11.41
C GLU A 57 -2.93 6.83 -12.59
N SER A 58 -1.61 6.92 -12.47
CA SER A 58 -0.76 7.33 -13.58
C SER A 58 -0.72 6.29 -14.70
N ALA A 59 -0.68 5.00 -14.35
CA ALA A 59 -0.62 3.91 -15.32
C ALA A 59 -1.93 3.73 -16.11
N PHE A 60 -3.09 3.95 -15.47
CA PHE A 60 -4.41 3.73 -16.07
C PHE A 60 -5.12 5.02 -16.49
N SER A 61 -4.48 6.16 -16.39
CA SER A 61 -5.09 7.43 -16.73
C SER A 61 -5.36 7.55 -18.22
N HIS A 62 -6.49 8.17 -18.56
CA HIS A 62 -6.77 8.64 -19.91
C HIS A 62 -6.12 10.00 -20.23
N LYS A 63 -5.55 10.66 -19.21
CA LYS A 63 -4.93 11.98 -19.35
C LYS A 63 -3.45 11.83 -19.74
N VAL A 64 -3.05 12.41 -20.86
CA VAL A 64 -1.67 12.39 -21.36
C VAL A 64 -0.66 12.89 -20.31
N SER A 65 -1.03 13.93 -19.54
CA SER A 65 -0.15 14.47 -18.48
C SER A 65 0.14 13.46 -17.37
N ALA A 66 -0.78 12.55 -17.06
CA ALA A 66 -0.59 11.52 -16.05
C ALA A 66 0.20 10.32 -16.62
N THR A 67 -0.14 9.87 -17.83
CA THR A 67 0.53 8.71 -18.47
C THR A 67 1.95 9.01 -18.93
N ARG A 68 2.30 10.30 -19.08
CA ARG A 68 3.67 10.73 -19.46
C ARG A 68 4.75 10.14 -18.56
N LYS A 69 4.46 9.90 -17.29
CA LYS A 69 5.39 9.31 -16.30
C LYS A 69 5.83 7.90 -16.69
N MET A 70 4.97 7.16 -17.39
CA MET A 70 5.18 5.74 -17.63
C MET A 70 6.38 5.45 -18.53
N HIS A 71 6.81 6.38 -19.38
CA HIS A 71 8.01 6.17 -20.19
C HIS A 71 9.29 6.09 -19.34
N ASN A 72 9.34 6.81 -18.21
CA ASN A 72 10.47 6.77 -17.29
C ASN A 72 10.39 5.58 -16.31
N VAL A 73 9.23 4.93 -16.20
CA VAL A 73 9.07 3.67 -15.47
C VAL A 73 9.63 2.48 -16.25
N ALA A 74 9.68 2.57 -17.58
CA ALA A 74 10.19 1.49 -18.42
C ALA A 74 11.63 1.08 -18.02
N ARG A 75 11.87 -0.25 -17.96
CA ARG A 75 13.16 -0.86 -17.57
C ARG A 75 13.60 -0.54 -16.13
N SER A 76 12.68 -0.16 -15.28
CA SER A 76 12.95 0.10 -13.87
C SER A 76 12.66 -1.12 -12.99
N VAL A 77 13.05 -1.02 -11.72
CA VAL A 77 12.59 -1.90 -10.64
C VAL A 77 11.48 -1.16 -9.90
N VAL A 78 10.29 -1.73 -9.88
CA VAL A 78 9.13 -1.18 -9.17
C VAL A 78 8.88 -1.99 -7.91
N VAL A 79 9.05 -1.37 -6.75
CA VAL A 79 8.82 -2.00 -5.45
C VAL A 79 7.44 -1.61 -4.94
N PHE A 80 6.59 -2.60 -4.74
CA PHE A 80 5.28 -2.44 -4.13
C PHE A 80 5.34 -2.90 -2.69
N ASP A 81 5.18 -1.98 -1.76
CA ASP A 81 5.10 -2.29 -0.34
C ASP A 81 3.64 -2.47 0.10
N GLU A 82 3.43 -3.33 1.10
CA GLU A 82 2.11 -3.64 1.66
C GLU A 82 1.09 -4.09 0.59
N VAL A 83 1.50 -4.97 -0.32
CA VAL A 83 0.65 -5.41 -1.46
C VAL A 83 -0.66 -6.09 -1.04
N GLN A 84 -0.76 -6.59 0.19
CA GLN A 84 -2.03 -7.11 0.73
C GLN A 84 -3.10 -6.01 0.88
N GLN A 85 -2.72 -4.72 0.82
CA GLN A 85 -3.65 -3.59 0.87
C GLN A 85 -4.24 -3.23 -0.50
N PHE A 86 -3.86 -3.93 -1.57
CA PHE A 86 -4.47 -3.68 -2.88
C PHE A 86 -5.97 -3.86 -2.80
N PRO A 87 -6.76 -2.87 -3.27
CA PRO A 87 -8.21 -2.92 -3.15
C PRO A 87 -8.79 -4.03 -4.02
N ASN A 88 -9.57 -4.94 -3.41
CA ASN A 88 -10.16 -6.09 -4.09
C ASN A 88 -10.99 -5.71 -5.33
N ALA A 89 -11.68 -4.56 -5.29
CA ALA A 89 -12.50 -4.09 -6.42
C ALA A 89 -11.69 -3.78 -7.67
N PHE A 90 -10.41 -3.45 -7.53
CA PHE A 90 -9.50 -3.10 -8.64
C PHE A 90 -8.37 -4.11 -8.83
N LEU A 91 -8.40 -5.22 -8.10
CA LEU A 91 -7.30 -6.18 -8.09
C LEU A 91 -7.02 -6.75 -9.50
N ASN A 92 -8.04 -7.17 -10.22
CA ASN A 92 -7.88 -7.73 -11.56
C ASN A 92 -7.20 -6.77 -12.55
N PRO A 93 -7.67 -5.53 -12.75
CA PRO A 93 -6.98 -4.58 -13.62
C PRO A 93 -5.57 -4.22 -13.13
N MET A 94 -5.34 -4.18 -11.81
CA MET A 94 -4.00 -3.95 -11.26
C MET A 94 -3.05 -5.08 -11.60
N LEU A 95 -3.43 -6.34 -11.39
CA LEU A 95 -2.61 -7.50 -11.73
C LEU A 95 -2.33 -7.59 -13.24
N HIS A 96 -3.34 -7.30 -14.07
CA HIS A 96 -3.14 -7.21 -15.52
C HIS A 96 -2.14 -6.10 -15.90
N GLY A 97 -2.22 -4.96 -15.23
CA GLY A 97 -1.25 -3.86 -15.40
C GLY A 97 0.17 -4.25 -15.01
N LEU A 98 0.33 -5.05 -13.95
CA LEU A 98 1.64 -5.56 -13.51
C LEU A 98 2.26 -6.52 -14.54
N ASP A 99 1.48 -7.40 -15.14
CA ASP A 99 1.97 -8.25 -16.25
C ASP A 99 2.40 -7.41 -17.45
N ASN A 100 1.63 -6.37 -17.80
CA ASN A 100 2.01 -5.43 -18.87
C ASN A 100 3.28 -4.64 -18.54
N LEU A 101 3.47 -4.20 -17.29
CA LEU A 101 4.70 -3.55 -16.86
C LEU A 101 5.92 -4.45 -17.09
N ARG A 102 5.78 -5.73 -16.82
CA ARG A 102 6.85 -6.69 -17.07
C ARG A 102 7.07 -6.97 -18.54
N GLU A 103 6.02 -7.28 -19.28
CA GLU A 103 6.13 -7.77 -20.66
C GLU A 103 6.43 -6.65 -21.65
N VAL A 104 5.73 -5.53 -21.54
CA VAL A 104 5.82 -4.42 -22.48
C VAL A 104 6.88 -3.42 -22.05
N PHE A 105 6.87 -3.02 -20.77
CA PHE A 105 7.80 -2.02 -20.24
C PHE A 105 9.11 -2.61 -19.73
N GLN A 106 9.25 -3.94 -19.71
CA GLN A 106 10.44 -4.65 -19.25
C GLN A 106 10.84 -4.28 -17.79
N CYS A 107 9.86 -3.96 -16.96
CA CYS A 107 10.05 -3.68 -15.55
C CYS A 107 10.25 -4.96 -14.73
N GLN A 108 10.99 -4.85 -13.64
CA GLN A 108 11.02 -5.86 -12.59
C GLN A 108 10.08 -5.42 -11.47
N CYS A 109 9.10 -6.27 -11.11
CA CYS A 109 8.19 -5.98 -10.00
C CYS A 109 8.60 -6.78 -8.76
N LEU A 110 8.80 -6.06 -7.66
CA LEU A 110 9.11 -6.63 -6.35
C LEU A 110 7.94 -6.38 -5.41
N PHE A 111 7.46 -7.43 -4.74
CA PHE A 111 6.36 -7.35 -3.78
C PHE A 111 6.87 -7.54 -2.36
N CYS A 112 6.61 -6.55 -1.50
CA CYS A 112 6.88 -6.60 -0.07
C CYS A 112 5.56 -6.73 0.68
N SER A 113 5.49 -7.67 1.63
CA SER A 113 4.30 -7.89 2.43
C SER A 113 4.62 -8.77 3.63
N ALA A 114 3.99 -8.52 4.76
CA ALA A 114 4.01 -9.44 5.90
C ALA A 114 3.26 -10.75 5.58
N THR A 115 2.22 -10.66 4.75
CA THR A 115 1.39 -11.78 4.31
C THR A 115 1.17 -11.67 2.81
N LEU A 116 2.06 -12.28 2.02
CA LEU A 116 1.99 -12.20 0.57
C LEU A 116 0.73 -12.90 0.04
N PRO A 117 -0.17 -12.19 -0.65
CA PRO A 117 -1.32 -12.80 -1.29
C PRO A 117 -0.89 -13.70 -2.46
N SER A 118 -1.65 -14.78 -2.71
CA SER A 118 -1.42 -15.64 -3.86
C SER A 118 -1.97 -14.99 -5.13
N PHE A 119 -1.20 -14.12 -5.74
CA PHE A 119 -1.58 -13.44 -6.99
C PHE A 119 -1.37 -14.29 -8.23
N ASP A 120 -0.64 -15.38 -8.15
CA ASP A 120 -0.40 -16.33 -9.24
C ASP A 120 -1.35 -17.53 -9.17
N ARG A 121 -1.46 -18.26 -10.30
CA ARG A 121 -2.22 -19.51 -10.37
C ARG A 121 -1.43 -20.68 -9.79
N ASN A 122 -1.04 -20.57 -8.55
CA ASN A 122 -0.41 -21.68 -7.85
C ASN A 122 -1.47 -22.75 -7.51
N HIS A 123 -1.07 -24.04 -7.45
CA HIS A 123 -1.97 -25.13 -7.06
C HIS A 123 -2.62 -24.90 -5.70
N ASN A 124 -1.98 -24.15 -4.81
CA ASN A 124 -2.45 -23.83 -3.47
C ASN A 124 -3.19 -22.47 -3.39
N SER A 125 -3.38 -21.76 -4.51
CA SER A 125 -4.10 -20.48 -4.49
C SER A 125 -5.56 -20.69 -4.10
N PRO A 126 -6.08 -19.99 -3.08
CA PRO A 126 -7.48 -20.03 -2.72
C PRO A 126 -8.38 -19.49 -3.86
N PHE A 127 -7.82 -18.69 -4.75
CA PHE A 127 -8.52 -18.06 -5.87
C PHE A 127 -8.57 -18.90 -7.14
N LYS A 128 -7.95 -20.10 -7.16
CA LYS A 128 -7.92 -20.96 -8.36
C LYS A 128 -9.32 -21.32 -8.91
N HIS A 129 -10.34 -21.27 -8.05
CA HIS A 129 -11.74 -21.57 -8.38
C HIS A 129 -12.59 -20.31 -8.62
N VAL A 130 -12.06 -19.12 -8.41
CA VAL A 130 -12.78 -17.88 -8.65
C VAL A 130 -12.81 -17.61 -10.15
N LYS A 131 -14.01 -17.66 -10.75
CA LYS A 131 -14.21 -17.69 -12.19
C LYS A 131 -13.62 -16.48 -12.91
N ASP A 132 -13.68 -15.31 -12.31
CA ASP A 132 -13.27 -14.04 -12.91
C ASP A 132 -11.98 -13.47 -12.30
N PHE A 133 -11.23 -14.28 -11.54
CA PHE A 133 -9.97 -13.83 -10.94
C PHE A 133 -8.86 -13.84 -12.00
N TYR A 134 -8.30 -12.67 -12.26
CA TYR A 134 -7.07 -12.54 -13.03
C TYR A 134 -5.88 -12.93 -12.15
N ALA A 135 -5.17 -13.95 -12.53
CA ALA A 135 -3.93 -14.33 -11.88
C ALA A 135 -2.74 -13.89 -12.71
N LEU A 136 -1.65 -13.46 -12.03
CA LEU A 136 -0.38 -13.15 -12.69
C LEU A 136 0.06 -14.33 -13.56
N GLN A 137 0.50 -14.05 -14.76
CA GLN A 137 0.94 -15.07 -15.71
C GLN A 137 2.25 -15.73 -15.29
N HIS A 138 3.07 -14.97 -14.56
CA HIS A 138 4.36 -15.45 -14.07
C HIS A 138 4.29 -15.79 -12.59
N ARG A 139 4.92 -16.92 -12.25
CA ARG A 139 5.04 -17.34 -10.86
C ARG A 139 5.89 -16.33 -10.08
N LEU A 140 5.40 -15.98 -8.90
CA LEU A 140 6.18 -15.21 -7.94
C LEU A 140 7.24 -16.12 -7.32
N SER A 141 8.48 -15.64 -7.29
CA SER A 141 9.60 -16.34 -6.67
C SER A 141 10.08 -15.55 -5.45
N PRO A 142 10.27 -16.18 -4.30
CA PRO A 142 10.85 -15.50 -3.16
C PRO A 142 12.29 -15.06 -3.49
N ILE A 143 12.69 -13.88 -3.01
CA ILE A 143 14.08 -13.41 -3.12
C ILE A 143 14.96 -14.15 -2.13
N VAL A 144 14.40 -14.47 -0.95
CA VAL A 144 15.06 -15.19 0.11
C VAL A 144 14.16 -16.34 0.55
N ASP A 145 14.70 -17.55 0.62
CA ASP A 145 14.01 -18.68 1.22
C ASP A 145 14.02 -18.50 2.74
N ILE A 146 12.84 -18.31 3.31
CA ILE A 146 12.66 -18.12 4.75
C ILE A 146 12.79 -19.45 5.45
N THR A 147 13.84 -19.63 6.26
CA THR A 147 14.06 -20.80 7.07
C THR A 147 13.45 -20.66 8.47
N ALA A 148 13.16 -21.78 9.13
CA ALA A 148 12.65 -21.79 10.51
C ALA A 148 13.61 -21.06 11.48
N GLU A 149 14.92 -21.17 11.26
CA GLU A 149 15.94 -20.49 12.06
C GLU A 149 15.88 -18.97 11.94
N MET A 150 15.52 -18.44 10.75
CA MET A 150 15.33 -17.02 10.54
C MET A 150 14.08 -16.50 11.22
N VAL A 151 13.04 -17.31 11.36
CA VAL A 151 11.76 -16.93 11.97
C VAL A 151 11.78 -17.06 13.50
N ALA A 152 12.49 -18.03 14.04
CA ALA A 152 12.51 -18.31 15.49
C ALA A 152 12.76 -17.10 16.39
N PRO A 153 13.67 -16.14 16.08
CA PRO A 153 13.87 -14.94 16.89
C PRO A 153 12.67 -13.99 16.92
N PHE A 154 11.75 -14.13 15.97
CA PHE A 154 10.54 -13.30 15.83
C PHE A 154 9.29 -13.95 16.41
N GLU A 155 9.38 -15.19 16.90
CA GLU A 155 8.28 -15.86 17.60
C GLU A 155 8.08 -15.25 19.00
N ARG A 156 7.33 -14.15 19.06
CA ARG A 156 7.04 -13.40 20.30
C ARG A 156 5.61 -13.56 20.77
N VAL A 157 4.77 -14.25 19.97
CA VAL A 157 3.33 -14.31 20.18
C VAL A 157 2.88 -15.76 20.27
N HIS A 158 2.15 -16.09 21.34
CA HIS A 158 1.47 -17.36 21.47
C HIS A 158 -0.01 -17.17 21.09
N TYR A 159 -0.45 -17.89 20.06
CA TYR A 159 -1.84 -17.82 19.57
C TYR A 159 -2.71 -18.84 20.32
N HIS A 160 -3.79 -18.33 20.93
CA HIS A 160 -4.81 -19.16 21.55
C HIS A 160 -6.12 -19.04 20.79
N LEU A 161 -6.43 -19.98 19.90
CA LEU A 161 -7.69 -20.03 19.18
C LEU A 161 -8.76 -20.63 20.09
N LYS A 162 -9.80 -19.85 20.37
CA LYS A 162 -10.95 -20.31 21.13
C LYS A 162 -12.20 -20.18 20.27
N PRO A 163 -12.80 -21.27 19.75
CA PRO A 163 -14.02 -21.23 18.93
C PRO A 163 -15.27 -21.05 19.83
N ILE A 164 -15.22 -20.07 20.74
CA ILE A 164 -16.31 -19.78 21.68
C ILE A 164 -16.76 -18.35 21.46
N SER A 165 -18.05 -18.16 21.26
CA SER A 165 -18.65 -16.83 21.30
C SER A 165 -18.64 -16.33 22.74
N LEU A 166 -18.14 -15.13 22.96
CA LEU A 166 -18.14 -14.44 24.25
C LEU A 166 -19.14 -13.27 24.18
N THR A 167 -19.83 -13.03 25.27
CA THR A 167 -20.56 -11.78 25.49
C THR A 167 -19.57 -10.63 25.75
N TYR A 168 -20.01 -9.39 25.57
CA TYR A 168 -19.17 -8.23 25.87
C TYR A 168 -18.79 -8.16 27.36
N ALA A 169 -19.70 -8.54 28.26
CA ALA A 169 -19.43 -8.62 29.69
C ALA A 169 -18.33 -9.66 30.04
N GLU A 170 -18.40 -10.86 29.44
CA GLU A 170 -17.36 -11.89 29.62
C GLU A 170 -16.02 -11.45 29.05
N LEU A 171 -16.03 -10.75 27.91
CA LEU A 171 -14.83 -10.23 27.30
C LEU A 171 -14.22 -9.10 28.16
N ALA A 172 -15.04 -8.21 28.69
CA ALA A 172 -14.62 -7.17 29.61
C ALA A 172 -13.96 -7.74 30.88
N MET A 173 -14.59 -8.75 31.50
CA MET A 173 -14.00 -9.45 32.65
C MET A 173 -12.62 -10.07 32.36
N ARG A 174 -12.46 -10.65 31.16
CA ARG A 174 -11.15 -11.19 30.76
C ARG A 174 -10.11 -10.12 30.54
N LEU A 175 -10.48 -9.03 29.87
CA LEU A 175 -9.55 -7.91 29.62
C LEU A 175 -9.04 -7.30 30.92
N LYS A 176 -9.89 -7.18 31.94
CA LYS A 176 -9.51 -6.66 33.26
C LYS A 176 -8.53 -7.55 34.05
N GLN A 177 -8.36 -8.81 33.65
CA GLN A 177 -7.36 -9.69 34.28
C GLN A 177 -5.91 -9.37 33.82
N HIS A 178 -5.76 -8.54 32.81
CA HIS A 178 -4.46 -8.15 32.26
C HIS A 178 -4.13 -6.70 32.64
N THR A 179 -2.86 -6.42 32.90
CA THR A 179 -2.37 -5.08 33.20
C THR A 179 -2.42 -4.16 31.98
N SER A 180 -2.32 -4.75 30.78
CA SER A 180 -2.48 -4.06 29.51
C SER A 180 -3.04 -5.03 28.47
N GLY A 181 -3.86 -4.53 27.57
CA GLY A 181 -4.45 -5.35 26.51
C GLY A 181 -4.99 -4.49 25.38
N LEU A 182 -5.00 -5.07 24.19
CA LEU A 182 -5.65 -4.51 23.02
C LEU A 182 -6.75 -5.47 22.56
N CYS A 183 -7.97 -4.98 22.44
CA CYS A 183 -9.06 -5.72 21.84
C CYS A 183 -9.45 -5.12 20.49
N VAL A 184 -9.35 -5.91 19.43
CA VAL A 184 -9.72 -5.49 18.09
C VAL A 184 -11.09 -6.09 17.75
N VAL A 185 -12.04 -5.23 17.38
CA VAL A 185 -13.41 -5.60 16.98
C VAL A 185 -13.69 -5.10 15.57
N ASN A 186 -14.76 -5.61 14.93
CA ASN A 186 -15.00 -5.33 13.53
C ASN A 186 -15.66 -3.96 13.28
N THR A 187 -16.40 -3.41 14.26
CA THR A 187 -17.16 -2.18 14.07
C THR A 187 -16.96 -1.19 15.21
N ARG A 188 -17.14 0.11 14.91
CA ARG A 188 -17.13 1.18 15.92
C ARG A 188 -18.18 0.97 17.01
N LYS A 189 -19.36 0.41 16.64
CA LYS A 189 -20.44 0.11 17.57
C LYS A 189 -20.00 -0.93 18.61
N GLU A 190 -19.38 -2.01 18.15
CA GLU A 190 -18.83 -3.07 19.03
C GLU A 190 -17.77 -2.53 19.96
N ALA A 191 -16.87 -1.67 19.46
CA ALA A 191 -15.87 -1.02 20.30
C ALA A 191 -16.52 -0.16 21.41
N ALA A 192 -17.54 0.62 21.07
CA ALA A 192 -18.28 1.43 22.03
C ALA A 192 -19.01 0.58 23.07
N MET A 193 -19.66 -0.52 22.66
CA MET A 193 -20.33 -1.43 23.58
C MET A 193 -19.34 -2.08 24.56
N LEU A 194 -18.23 -2.59 24.08
CA LEU A 194 -17.20 -3.18 24.93
C LEU A 194 -16.59 -2.15 25.89
N TYR A 195 -16.41 -0.90 25.45
CA TYR A 195 -15.91 0.18 26.30
C TYR A 195 -16.87 0.49 27.43
N LEU A 196 -18.18 0.56 27.18
CA LEU A 196 -19.20 0.78 28.21
C LEU A 196 -19.20 -0.34 29.24
N GLU A 197 -19.16 -1.60 28.83
CA GLU A 197 -19.03 -2.76 29.73
C GLU A 197 -17.76 -2.69 30.61
N LEU A 198 -16.67 -2.20 30.07
CA LEU A 198 -15.42 -2.00 30.83
C LEU A 198 -15.54 -0.89 31.89
N LEU A 199 -16.39 0.10 31.67
CA LEU A 199 -16.65 1.19 32.65
C LEU A 199 -17.61 0.77 33.77
N GLU A 200 -18.59 -0.10 33.45
CA GLU A 200 -19.63 -0.52 34.39
C GLU A 200 -19.15 -1.58 35.40
N GLN A 201 -18.07 -2.26 35.12
CA GLN A 201 -17.42 -3.26 35.99
C GLN A 201 -16.23 -2.66 36.75
#